data_cd7687949fa6221bb2e336bd693b48b8
#
_entry.id   cd7687949fa6221bb2e336bd693b48b8
#
_cell.length_a   1.000
_cell.length_b   1.000
_cell.length_c   1.000
_cell.angle_alpha   90.00
_cell.angle_beta   90.00
_cell.angle_gamma   90.00
#
_symmetry.space_group_name_H-M   'P 1'
#
loop_
_entity.id
_entity.type
_entity.pdbx_description
1 polymer ?
#
loop_
_entity_poly.entity_id
_entity_poly.type
_entity_poly.pdbx_seq_one_letter_code
_entity_poly.pdbx_strand_id
1 'polypeptide(L)'
;EPQSETNWRLADNYKVPRMGFVNKMDRQGSDFLAVCNQIKEMLKSNAVPIVLPIGEEEDFKGIVDLVKNQAIVWHEENMGSTFDVVDIPDDMKSEVDKYRANLIEAVAEYDDNLLEKFFESPDSISEDEIHEALRKAAQDMSIIPMVCGFCF
;
A
#
# COMPACT_ATOMS: atom_id res chain seq x y z
N GLU A 1 6.71 2.40 -17.99
CA GLU A 1 6.28 2.35 -19.40
C GLU A 1 5.89 3.74 -19.88
N PRO A 2 6.14 4.09 -21.16
CA PRO A 2 5.86 5.45 -21.67
C PRO A 2 4.39 5.88 -21.54
N GLN A 3 3.47 4.94 -21.71
CA GLN A 3 2.05 5.21 -21.58
C GLN A 3 1.64 5.56 -20.14
N SER A 4 2.18 4.87 -19.16
CA SER A 4 1.96 5.17 -17.75
C SER A 4 2.47 6.57 -17.38
N GLU A 5 3.63 6.94 -17.92
CA GLU A 5 4.21 8.26 -17.70
C GLU A 5 3.35 9.36 -18.31
N THR A 6 2.84 9.15 -19.52
CA THR A 6 1.94 10.11 -20.17
C THR A 6 0.66 10.31 -19.36
N ASN A 7 0.03 9.23 -18.92
CA ASN A 7 -1.17 9.29 -18.10
C ASN A 7 -0.91 9.97 -16.75
N TRP A 8 0.27 9.75 -16.19
CA TRP A 8 0.68 10.38 -14.94
C TRP A 8 0.78 11.90 -15.06
N ARG A 9 1.42 12.37 -16.14
CA ARG A 9 1.54 13.82 -16.42
C ARG A 9 0.18 14.45 -16.66
N LEU A 10 -0.72 13.76 -17.34
CA LEU A 10 -2.10 14.25 -17.53
C LEU A 10 -2.82 14.40 -16.19
N ALA A 11 -2.69 13.40 -15.32
CA ALA A 11 -3.28 13.47 -13.99
C ALA A 11 -2.72 14.62 -13.15
N ASP A 12 -1.41 14.89 -13.25
CA ASP A 12 -0.79 16.05 -12.59
C ASP A 12 -1.34 17.37 -13.13
N ASN A 13 -1.44 17.52 -14.44
CA ASN A 13 -1.93 18.74 -15.08
C ASN A 13 -3.37 19.06 -14.67
N TYR A 14 -4.21 18.05 -14.56
CA TYR A 14 -5.62 18.21 -14.16
C TYR A 14 -5.85 18.07 -12.66
N LYS A 15 -4.78 17.89 -11.86
CA LYS A 15 -4.86 17.73 -10.40
C LYS A 15 -5.79 16.60 -9.98
N VAL A 16 -5.67 15.45 -10.62
CA VAL A 16 -6.49 14.27 -10.34
C VAL A 16 -5.82 13.40 -9.29
N PRO A 17 -6.47 13.17 -8.14
CA PRO A 17 -6.01 12.17 -7.17
C PRO A 17 -5.94 10.79 -7.80
N ARG A 18 -4.94 9.99 -7.40
CA ARG A 18 -4.71 8.68 -8.01
C ARG A 18 -4.21 7.65 -7.00
N MET A 19 -4.40 6.40 -7.37
CA MET A 19 -3.88 5.23 -6.67
C MET A 19 -3.11 4.38 -7.69
N GLY A 20 -2.01 3.80 -7.26
CA GLY A 20 -1.22 2.90 -8.10
C GLY A 20 -1.54 1.44 -7.78
N PHE A 21 -1.70 0.63 -8.82
CA PHE A 21 -1.88 -0.81 -8.69
C PHE A 21 -0.77 -1.54 -9.47
N VAL A 22 0.06 -2.29 -8.76
CA VAL A 22 1.08 -3.15 -9.37
C VAL A 22 0.47 -4.52 -9.62
N ASN A 23 0.18 -4.80 -10.88
CA ASN A 23 -0.46 -6.04 -11.32
C ASN A 23 0.57 -7.14 -11.59
N LYS A 24 0.09 -8.36 -11.68
CA LYS A 24 0.88 -9.54 -12.09
C LYS A 24 2.02 -9.86 -11.13
N MET A 25 1.74 -9.81 -9.85
CA MET A 25 2.70 -10.14 -8.78
C MET A 25 3.12 -11.61 -8.77
N ASP A 26 2.37 -12.48 -9.46
CA ASP A 26 2.66 -13.89 -9.67
C ASP A 26 3.73 -14.17 -10.73
N ARG A 27 4.11 -13.17 -11.51
CA ARG A 27 5.11 -13.32 -12.58
C ARG A 27 6.55 -13.23 -12.05
N GLN A 28 7.42 -13.94 -12.71
CA GLN A 28 8.85 -13.91 -12.45
C GLN A 28 9.41 -12.49 -12.59
N GLY A 29 10.25 -12.09 -11.62
CA GLY A 29 10.83 -10.75 -11.56
C GLY A 29 9.91 -9.66 -11.01
N SER A 30 8.75 -10.01 -10.49
CA SER A 30 7.87 -9.04 -9.83
C SER A 30 8.46 -8.57 -8.50
N ASP A 31 8.51 -7.26 -8.31
CA ASP A 31 8.97 -6.64 -7.06
C ASP A 31 8.19 -5.35 -6.81
N PHE A 32 7.19 -5.47 -5.93
CA PHE A 32 6.28 -4.37 -5.60
C PHE A 32 7.00 -3.15 -5.00
N LEU A 33 7.89 -3.39 -4.05
CA LEU A 33 8.60 -2.30 -3.36
C LEU A 33 9.58 -1.59 -4.29
N ALA A 34 10.24 -2.33 -5.18
CA ALA A 34 11.09 -1.75 -6.22
C ALA A 34 10.29 -0.85 -7.17
N VAL A 35 9.09 -1.27 -7.56
CA VAL A 35 8.19 -0.45 -8.39
C VAL A 35 7.75 0.82 -7.66
N CYS A 36 7.41 0.73 -6.39
CA CYS A 36 7.05 1.91 -5.58
C CYS A 36 8.21 2.91 -5.51
N ASN A 37 9.43 2.44 -5.29
CA ASN A 37 10.63 3.28 -5.26
C ASN A 37 10.91 3.91 -6.62
N GLN A 38 10.75 3.14 -7.69
CA GLN A 38 10.92 3.61 -9.05
C GLN A 38 9.92 4.74 -9.39
N ILE A 39 8.66 4.61 -8.96
CA ILE A 39 7.65 5.65 -9.12
C ILE A 39 8.03 6.91 -8.35
N LYS A 40 8.53 6.77 -7.12
CA LYS A 40 9.02 7.92 -6.33
C LYS A 40 10.13 8.68 -7.05
N GLU A 41 11.11 7.97 -7.58
CA GLU A 41 12.28 8.57 -8.22
C GLU A 41 11.97 9.15 -9.59
N MET A 42 11.32 8.36 -10.46
CA MET A 42 11.09 8.75 -11.86
C MET A 42 9.96 9.76 -12.05
N LEU A 43 8.90 9.66 -11.25
CA LEU A 43 7.72 10.51 -11.35
C LEU A 43 7.66 11.58 -10.25
N LYS A 44 8.69 11.68 -9.42
CA LYS A 44 8.82 12.65 -8.33
C LYS A 44 7.56 12.73 -7.46
N SER A 45 7.02 11.57 -7.12
CA SER A 45 5.79 11.43 -6.37
C SER A 45 6.04 10.75 -5.03
N ASN A 46 5.16 10.97 -4.08
CA ASN A 46 5.21 10.27 -2.81
C ASN A 46 4.34 9.00 -2.86
N ALA A 47 4.81 7.98 -3.56
CA ALA A 47 4.18 6.67 -3.62
C ALA A 47 4.36 5.94 -2.30
N VAL A 48 3.26 5.63 -1.61
CA VAL A 48 3.26 5.01 -0.29
C VAL A 48 2.54 3.66 -0.35
N PRO A 49 3.23 2.54 -0.04
CA PRO A 49 2.56 1.24 0.06
C PRO A 49 1.53 1.24 1.18
N ILE A 50 0.32 0.79 0.88
CA ILE A 50 -0.74 0.54 1.88
C ILE A 50 -1.00 -0.94 2.09
N VAL A 51 -0.37 -1.78 1.29
CA VAL A 51 -0.32 -3.23 1.44
C VAL A 51 1.10 -3.72 1.18
N LEU A 52 1.42 -4.90 1.67
CA LEU A 52 2.66 -5.63 1.35
C LEU A 52 2.31 -6.99 0.78
N PRO A 53 3.04 -7.51 -0.22
CA PRO A 53 2.79 -8.85 -0.76
C PRO A 53 3.24 -9.93 0.22
N ILE A 54 2.50 -11.03 0.28
CA ILE A 54 2.89 -12.24 0.99
C ILE A 54 3.40 -13.23 -0.06
N GLY A 55 4.71 -13.52 0.01
CA GLY A 55 5.39 -14.32 -1.00
C GLY A 55 5.80 -13.51 -2.23
N GLU A 56 6.60 -14.12 -3.06
CA GLU A 56 7.12 -13.53 -4.29
C GLU A 56 6.89 -14.49 -5.47
N GLU A 57 6.68 -13.92 -6.66
CA GLU A 57 6.51 -14.68 -7.88
C GLU A 57 5.46 -15.81 -7.76
N GLU A 58 5.86 -17.05 -7.96
CA GLU A 58 4.97 -18.22 -7.88
C GLU A 58 4.44 -18.47 -6.46
N ASP A 59 5.15 -17.98 -5.44
CA ASP A 59 4.75 -18.10 -4.03
C ASP A 59 3.83 -16.95 -3.56
N PHE A 60 3.49 -16.02 -4.44
CA PHE A 60 2.57 -14.92 -4.14
C PHE A 60 1.16 -15.45 -3.82
N LYS A 61 0.74 -15.35 -2.57
CA LYS A 61 -0.49 -15.98 -2.07
C LYS A 61 -1.43 -15.04 -1.32
N GLY A 62 -1.02 -13.82 -1.09
CA GLY A 62 -1.82 -12.88 -0.31
C GLY A 62 -1.15 -11.54 -0.13
N ILE A 63 -1.77 -10.72 0.70
CA ILE A 63 -1.28 -9.39 1.06
C ILE A 63 -1.42 -9.16 2.56
N VAL A 64 -0.59 -8.26 3.10
CA VAL A 64 -0.79 -7.68 4.42
C VAL A 64 -1.40 -6.29 4.23
N ASP A 65 -2.58 -6.06 4.81
CA ASP A 65 -3.22 -4.76 4.82
C ASP A 65 -2.62 -3.92 5.96
N LEU A 66 -1.88 -2.89 5.61
CA LEU A 66 -1.18 -2.03 6.58
C LEU A 66 -2.14 -1.12 7.36
N VAL A 67 -3.30 -0.80 6.79
CA VAL A 67 -4.31 0.00 7.47
C VAL A 67 -5.01 -0.80 8.55
N LYS A 68 -5.46 -2.01 8.21
CA LYS A 68 -6.13 -2.93 9.13
C LYS A 68 -5.16 -3.71 10.03
N ASN A 69 -3.89 -3.74 9.66
CA ASN A 69 -2.84 -4.50 10.35
C ASN A 69 -3.17 -6.00 10.43
N GLN A 70 -3.60 -6.57 9.32
CA GLN A 70 -3.95 -7.98 9.19
C GLN A 70 -3.54 -8.53 7.83
N ALA A 71 -3.39 -9.85 7.73
CA ALA A 71 -3.05 -10.53 6.50
C ALA A 71 -4.30 -11.11 5.83
N ILE A 72 -4.32 -11.10 4.51
CA ILE A 72 -5.37 -11.69 3.68
C ILE A 72 -4.70 -12.68 2.73
N VAL A 73 -5.12 -13.94 2.79
CA VAL A 73 -4.62 -15.01 1.93
C VAL A 73 -5.80 -15.56 1.12
N TRP A 74 -5.66 -15.62 -0.19
CA TRP A 74 -6.69 -16.18 -1.07
C TRP A 74 -6.42 -17.63 -1.40
N HIS A 75 -7.48 -18.30 -1.82
CA HIS A 75 -7.46 -19.72 -2.21
C HIS A 75 -7.33 -19.83 -3.73
N GLU A 76 -6.24 -20.44 -4.20
CA GLU A 76 -5.98 -20.64 -5.63
C GLU A 76 -7.04 -21.55 -6.29
N GLU A 77 -7.53 -22.52 -5.55
CA GLU A 77 -8.52 -23.49 -6.03
C GLU A 77 -9.80 -22.85 -6.60
N ASN A 78 -10.11 -21.64 -6.14
CA ASN A 78 -11.30 -20.89 -6.53
C ASN A 78 -10.96 -19.60 -7.31
N MET A 79 -9.80 -19.55 -7.96
CA MET A 79 -9.31 -18.36 -8.70
C MET A 79 -9.33 -17.08 -7.86
N GLY A 80 -9.03 -17.20 -6.57
CA GLY A 80 -9.02 -16.06 -5.65
C GLY A 80 -10.38 -15.49 -5.27
N SER A 81 -11.46 -16.19 -5.61
CA SER A 81 -12.82 -15.74 -5.27
C SER A 81 -13.13 -15.82 -3.77
N THR A 82 -12.39 -16.63 -3.04
CA THR A 82 -12.46 -16.73 -1.59
C THR A 82 -11.13 -16.42 -0.94
N PHE A 83 -11.18 -15.80 0.23
CA PHE A 83 -9.99 -15.44 0.99
C PHE A 83 -10.22 -15.65 2.49
N ASP A 84 -9.14 -15.85 3.23
CA ASP A 84 -9.13 -15.89 4.69
C ASP A 84 -8.38 -14.69 5.25
N VAL A 85 -8.89 -14.13 6.34
CA VAL A 85 -8.16 -13.16 7.16
C VAL A 85 -7.38 -13.94 8.19
N VAL A 86 -6.06 -13.78 8.17
CA VAL A 86 -5.14 -14.51 9.05
C VAL A 86 -4.21 -13.54 9.78
N ASP A 87 -3.50 -14.03 10.78
CA ASP A 87 -2.49 -13.25 11.47
C ASP A 87 -1.30 -12.99 10.55
N ILE A 88 -0.63 -11.85 10.77
CA ILE A 88 0.57 -11.49 10.02
C ILE A 88 1.66 -12.54 10.28
N PRO A 89 2.29 -13.10 9.23
CA PRO A 89 3.39 -14.03 9.38
C PRO A 89 4.52 -13.46 10.25
N ASP A 90 5.09 -14.26 11.15
CA ASP A 90 6.11 -13.81 12.10
C ASP A 90 7.37 -13.26 11.41
N ASP A 91 7.75 -13.82 10.27
CA ASP A 91 8.88 -13.37 9.45
C ASP A 91 8.64 -12.03 8.76
N MET A 92 7.39 -11.58 8.66
CA MET A 92 7.00 -10.30 8.07
C MET A 92 6.73 -9.19 9.10
N LYS A 93 6.60 -9.50 10.37
CA LYS A 93 6.21 -8.51 11.41
C LYS A 93 7.10 -7.28 11.44
N SER A 94 8.41 -7.46 11.36
CA SER A 94 9.37 -6.36 11.36
C SER A 94 9.19 -5.44 10.14
N GLU A 95 9.02 -6.01 8.96
CA GLU A 95 8.78 -5.28 7.72
C GLU A 95 7.43 -4.57 7.74
N VAL A 96 6.39 -5.25 8.21
CA VAL A 96 5.05 -4.68 8.37
C VAL A 96 5.07 -3.49 9.31
N ASP A 97 5.71 -3.59 10.45
CA ASP A 97 5.83 -2.49 11.41
C ASP A 97 6.54 -1.28 10.79
N LYS A 98 7.61 -1.52 10.03
CA LYS A 98 8.35 -0.46 9.33
C LYS A 98 7.47 0.27 8.31
N TYR A 99 6.77 -0.46 7.46
CA TYR A 99 5.94 0.16 6.40
C TYR A 99 4.65 0.75 6.95
N ARG A 100 4.09 0.18 8.01
CA ARG A 100 2.96 0.77 8.72
C ARG A 100 3.35 2.10 9.37
N ALA A 101 4.50 2.18 10.02
CA ALA A 101 5.04 3.42 10.56
C ALA A 101 5.23 4.48 9.46
N ASN A 102 5.78 4.09 8.33
CA ASN A 102 5.96 4.96 7.17
C ASN A 102 4.62 5.48 6.63
N LEU A 103 3.60 4.64 6.55
CA LEU A 103 2.25 5.04 6.17
C LEU A 103 1.65 6.05 7.16
N ILE A 104 1.75 5.80 8.45
CA ILE A 104 1.22 6.69 9.48
C ILE A 104 1.92 8.05 9.44
N GLU A 105 3.23 8.08 9.32
CA GLU A 105 3.99 9.32 9.18
C GLU A 105 3.58 10.11 7.93
N ALA A 106 3.36 9.42 6.82
CA ALA A 106 2.98 10.06 5.56
C ALA A 106 1.61 10.74 5.62
N VAL A 107 0.67 10.22 6.41
CA VAL A 107 -0.69 10.75 6.53
C VAL A 107 -0.92 11.57 7.80
N ALA A 108 0.05 11.65 8.69
CA ALA A 108 -0.08 12.32 9.99
C ALA A 108 -0.32 13.82 9.89
N GLU A 109 0.06 14.46 8.80
CA GLU A 109 -0.21 15.89 8.54
C GLU A 109 -1.72 16.18 8.45
N TYR A 110 -2.53 15.17 8.17
CA TYR A 110 -3.97 15.30 7.98
C TYR A 110 -4.80 14.92 9.22
N ASP A 111 -4.13 14.49 10.29
CA ASP A 111 -4.73 14.19 11.58
C ASP A 111 -3.72 14.43 12.71
N ASP A 112 -3.88 15.52 13.45
CA ASP A 112 -2.96 15.91 14.52
C ASP A 112 -2.87 14.87 15.64
N ASN A 113 -3.95 14.11 15.87
CA ASN A 113 -3.97 13.09 16.90
C ASN A 113 -3.23 11.81 16.51
N LEU A 114 -3.07 11.55 15.23
CA LEU A 114 -2.48 10.33 14.70
C LEU A 114 -0.99 10.21 15.06
N LEU A 115 -0.25 11.29 14.89
CA LEU A 115 1.18 11.32 15.20
C LEU A 115 1.42 11.20 16.72
N GLU A 116 0.62 11.88 17.52
CA GLU A 116 0.67 11.78 18.96
C GLU A 116 0.40 10.34 19.44
N LYS A 117 -0.66 9.73 18.95
CA LYS A 117 -1.00 8.33 19.25
C LYS A 117 0.08 7.36 18.79
N PHE A 118 0.69 7.62 17.64
CA PHE A 118 1.76 6.77 17.13
C PHE A 118 2.98 6.72 18.08
N PHE A 119 3.34 7.85 18.68
CA PHE A 119 4.46 7.91 19.62
C PHE A 119 4.09 7.45 21.04
N GLU A 120 2.91 7.76 21.51
CA GLU A 120 2.50 7.48 22.89
C GLU A 120 1.77 6.14 23.04
N SER A 121 0.89 5.80 22.11
CA SER A 121 0.03 4.63 22.19
C SER A 121 -0.29 4.08 20.80
N PRO A 122 0.68 3.48 20.10
CA PRO A 122 0.46 3.01 18.71
C PRO A 122 -0.68 2.01 18.58
N ASP A 123 -0.98 1.24 19.63
CA ASP A 123 -2.10 0.29 19.63
C ASP A 123 -3.48 0.94 19.73
N SER A 124 -3.53 2.22 20.08
CA SER A 124 -4.79 2.99 20.17
C SER A 124 -5.25 3.58 18.83
N ILE A 125 -4.43 3.49 17.79
CA ILE A 125 -4.76 3.99 16.47
C ILE A 125 -5.79 3.05 15.82
N SER A 126 -6.96 3.62 15.47
CA SER A 126 -7.99 2.86 14.79
C SER A 126 -7.79 2.84 13.26
N GLU A 127 -8.35 1.82 12.63
CA GLU A 127 -8.40 1.71 11.18
C GLU A 127 -9.06 2.94 10.54
N ASP A 128 -10.17 3.42 11.12
CA ASP A 128 -10.93 4.57 10.62
C ASP A 128 -10.10 5.86 10.64
N GLU A 129 -9.27 6.07 11.64
CA GLU A 129 -8.38 7.23 11.74
C GLU A 129 -7.36 7.24 10.60
N ILE A 130 -6.76 6.08 10.32
CA ILE A 130 -5.80 5.95 9.22
C ILE A 130 -6.49 6.12 7.87
N HIS A 131 -7.65 5.51 7.68
CA HIS A 131 -8.45 5.63 6.45
C HIS A 131 -8.83 7.09 6.15
N GLU A 132 -9.30 7.81 7.13
CA GLU A 132 -9.69 9.21 6.98
C GLU A 132 -8.50 10.09 6.60
N ALA A 133 -7.37 9.94 7.30
CA ALA A 133 -6.14 10.66 7.01
C ALA A 133 -5.57 10.29 5.63
N LEU A 134 -5.59 9.01 5.27
CA LEU A 134 -5.15 8.50 3.98
C LEU A 134 -6.00 9.09 2.84
N ARG A 135 -7.31 9.11 3.02
CA ARG A 135 -8.22 9.69 2.02
C ARG A 135 -7.94 11.17 1.78
N LYS A 136 -7.79 11.95 2.84
CA LYS A 136 -7.46 13.38 2.74
C LYS A 136 -6.11 13.61 2.06
N ALA A 137 -5.09 12.85 2.43
CA ALA A 137 -3.77 12.95 1.84
C ALA A 137 -3.77 12.60 0.34
N ALA A 138 -4.52 11.57 -0.06
CA ALA A 138 -4.67 11.18 -1.45
C ALA A 138 -5.45 12.22 -2.27
N GLN A 139 -6.53 12.78 -1.71
CA GLN A 139 -7.32 13.83 -2.36
C GLN A 139 -6.52 15.12 -2.56
N ASP A 140 -5.64 15.44 -1.63
CA ASP A 140 -4.74 16.58 -1.72
C ASP A 140 -3.51 16.32 -2.59
N MET A 141 -3.39 15.13 -3.15
CA MET A 141 -2.26 14.69 -3.97
C MET A 141 -0.91 14.66 -3.24
N SER A 142 -0.91 14.69 -1.92
CA SER A 142 0.31 14.61 -1.10
C SER A 142 0.95 13.24 -1.14
N ILE A 143 0.12 12.21 -1.30
CA ILE A 143 0.58 10.82 -1.42
C ILE A 143 -0.16 10.11 -2.54
N ILE A 144 0.44 9.03 -3.01
CA ILE A 144 -0.17 8.10 -3.96
C ILE A 144 -0.20 6.74 -3.31
N PRO A 145 -1.37 6.27 -2.85
CA PRO A 145 -1.49 4.94 -2.26
C PRO A 145 -1.14 3.87 -3.29
N MET A 146 -0.28 2.93 -2.90
CA MET A 146 0.16 1.82 -3.77
C MET A 146 -0.37 0.50 -3.25
N VAL A 147 -0.99 -0.26 -4.13
CA VAL A 147 -1.49 -1.61 -3.87
C VAL A 147 -0.92 -2.59 -4.88
N CYS A 148 -0.96 -3.86 -4.58
CA CYS A 148 -0.49 -4.91 -5.48
C CYS A 148 -1.48 -6.09 -5.53
N GLY A 149 -1.35 -6.89 -6.58
CA GLY A 149 -2.18 -8.06 -6.77
C GLY A 149 -1.93 -8.71 -8.13
N PHE A 150 -2.82 -9.61 -8.50
CA PHE A 150 -2.86 -10.16 -9.86
C PHE A 150 -4.32 -10.38 -10.27
N CYS A 151 -4.55 -10.27 -11.58
CA CYS A 151 -5.85 -10.59 -12.17
C CYS A 151 -5.73 -11.92 -12.93
N PHE A 152 -6.69 -12.79 -12.69
CA PHE A 152 -6.82 -14.03 -13.44
C PHE A 152 -7.27 -13.78 -14.88
#